data_98a15336f84d7987f026597a1385709e
#
_entry.id   98a15336f84d7987f026597a1385709e
#
_cell.length_a   1.000
_cell.length_b   1.000
_cell.length_c   1.000
_cell.angle_alpha   90.00
_cell.angle_beta   90.00
_cell.angle_gamma   90.00
#
_symmetry.space_group_name_H-M   'P 1'
#
loop_
_entity.id
_entity.type
_entity.pdbx_description
1 polymer ?
#
loop_
_entity_poly.entity_id
_entity_poly.type
_entity_poly.pdbx_seq_one_letter_code
_entity_poly.pdbx_strand_id
1 'polypeptide(L)'
;MRGNEFLDKMGLIAPAYVEAADAKMNKKKSSWIKWGTIAACFAVMILAGTMLLTQDESGLNTDLPMLSISENTSAAMGYEGYMAYDISELVNANPWNEDSEISTLPVYQNSLTYDADFIASGADFDKMQEFILDVAGRLGLDTNNLTITNDALDKESKQKMIEKFQKVGDTVPEGYFDPTKLVIKAEGIKIEVDQSMTAKVSFDPAVSLPEEYNFTHFASYDDKAAVADYLKSEYCKFIGIDDPQVNIYGGDYNIYNQQSYYIEFFDAGVSDVEQIINYNFNRVAFYCDDNGELFIARIYQPNLSKKLGDYPIISSEQAKELLLNGNYISTVPYRLSGAEFIKKVELIYRTGEHEEYYMPYYRFYVELPEEERENGLKTYGAYYVPAVESSYISNMPTWDGSFNY
;
A
#
# COMPACT_ATOMS: atom_id res chain seq x y z
N MET A 1 -12.37 15.18 -10.38
CA MET A 1 -12.47 14.26 -11.52
C MET A 1 -13.79 14.48 -12.24
N ARG A 2 -13.79 14.60 -13.54
CA ARG A 2 -15.04 14.66 -14.32
C ARG A 2 -15.59 13.25 -14.43
N GLY A 3 -16.93 13.07 -14.32
CA GLY A 3 -17.57 11.75 -14.32
C GLY A 3 -17.24 10.86 -15.55
N ASN A 4 -16.80 11.45 -16.66
CA ASN A 4 -16.38 10.70 -17.85
C ASN A 4 -15.01 10.00 -17.67
N GLU A 5 -14.06 10.56 -16.89
CA GLU A 5 -12.77 9.91 -16.60
C GLU A 5 -12.93 8.69 -15.67
N PHE A 6 -13.98 8.68 -14.86
CA PHE A 6 -14.32 7.55 -14.02
C PHE A 6 -14.90 6.38 -14.84
N LEU A 7 -15.76 6.70 -15.82
CA LEU A 7 -16.35 5.69 -16.71
C LEU A 7 -15.29 5.08 -17.65
N ASP A 8 -14.34 5.87 -18.13
CA ASP A 8 -13.22 5.37 -18.95
C ASP A 8 -12.31 4.41 -18.18
N LYS A 9 -12.09 4.66 -16.88
CA LYS A 9 -11.32 3.75 -16.02
C LYS A 9 -12.10 2.48 -15.66
N MET A 10 -13.42 2.52 -15.53
CA MET A 10 -14.24 1.32 -15.32
C MET A 10 -14.27 0.40 -16.54
N GLY A 11 -14.08 0.92 -17.74
CA GLY A 11 -13.94 0.11 -18.97
C GLY A 11 -12.65 -0.72 -19.04
N LEU A 12 -11.72 -0.49 -18.12
CA LEU A 12 -10.44 -1.23 -18.02
C LEU A 12 -10.52 -2.43 -17.06
N ILE A 13 -11.63 -2.62 -16.35
CA ILE A 13 -11.83 -3.75 -15.43
C ILE A 13 -12.24 -4.98 -16.25
N ALA A 14 -11.50 -6.07 -16.12
CA ALA A 14 -11.84 -7.31 -16.83
C ALA A 14 -13.26 -7.77 -16.45
N PRO A 15 -14.08 -8.24 -17.41
CA PRO A 15 -15.47 -8.63 -17.17
C PRO A 15 -15.67 -9.65 -16.05
N ALA A 16 -14.71 -10.52 -15.81
CA ALA A 16 -14.73 -11.51 -14.72
C ALA A 16 -14.82 -10.87 -13.33
N TYR A 17 -14.26 -9.68 -13.13
CA TYR A 17 -14.33 -8.98 -11.85
C TYR A 17 -15.73 -8.37 -11.61
N VAL A 18 -16.39 -7.94 -12.67
CA VAL A 18 -17.76 -7.41 -12.60
C VAL A 18 -18.74 -8.56 -12.28
N GLU A 19 -18.57 -9.73 -12.90
CA GLU A 19 -19.40 -10.92 -12.63
C GLU A 19 -19.19 -11.48 -11.22
N ALA A 20 -17.96 -11.45 -10.69
CA ALA A 20 -17.67 -11.89 -9.32
C ALA A 20 -18.36 -11.00 -8.26
N ALA A 21 -18.45 -9.71 -8.50
CA ALA A 21 -19.20 -8.78 -7.64
C ALA A 21 -20.72 -9.01 -7.68
N ASP A 22 -21.27 -9.29 -8.87
CA ASP A 22 -22.71 -9.57 -9.05
C ASP A 22 -23.14 -10.94 -8.49
N ALA A 23 -22.24 -11.94 -8.47
CA ALA A 23 -22.56 -13.28 -7.96
C ALA A 23 -22.86 -13.31 -6.44
N LYS A 24 -22.42 -12.29 -5.70
CA LYS A 24 -22.68 -12.19 -4.25
C LYS A 24 -24.13 -11.82 -3.92
N MET A 25 -24.87 -11.18 -4.83
CA MET A 25 -26.25 -10.74 -4.56
C MET A 25 -27.32 -11.82 -4.64
N ASN A 26 -27.02 -13.03 -5.11
CA ASN A 26 -28.05 -14.03 -5.44
C ASN A 26 -27.97 -15.38 -4.70
N LYS A 27 -27.14 -15.55 -3.65
CA LYS A 27 -27.10 -16.85 -2.93
C LYS A 27 -28.09 -16.91 -1.76
N LYS A 28 -29.22 -17.58 -1.98
CA LYS A 28 -30.10 -18.08 -0.92
C LYS A 28 -29.37 -19.14 -0.06
N LYS A 29 -29.41 -18.95 1.27
CA LYS A 29 -28.81 -19.82 2.29
C LYS A 29 -29.34 -21.27 2.18
N SER A 30 -28.42 -22.22 2.02
CA SER A 30 -28.67 -23.63 2.32
C SER A 30 -27.92 -24.00 3.61
N SER A 31 -28.67 -24.46 4.63
CA SER A 31 -28.17 -24.52 6.03
C SER A 31 -27.83 -25.97 6.49
N TRP A 32 -27.31 -26.86 5.65
CA TRP A 32 -27.17 -28.26 6.06
C TRP A 32 -25.78 -28.92 5.92
N ILE A 33 -24.71 -28.16 5.74
CA ILE A 33 -23.33 -28.70 5.66
C ILE A 33 -22.42 -28.23 6.81
N LYS A 34 -22.98 -27.64 7.86
CA LYS A 34 -22.17 -27.00 8.94
C LYS A 34 -21.69 -27.92 10.07
N TRP A 35 -21.98 -29.22 10.05
CA TRP A 35 -21.64 -30.11 11.18
C TRP A 35 -20.51 -31.12 10.93
N GLY A 36 -20.07 -31.30 9.69
CA GLY A 36 -19.00 -32.25 9.34
C GLY A 36 -17.58 -31.67 9.39
N THR A 37 -17.42 -30.36 9.16
CA THR A 37 -16.13 -29.72 9.07
C THR A 37 -15.56 -29.27 10.43
N ILE A 38 -16.41 -29.07 11.46
CA ILE A 38 -15.98 -28.63 12.78
C ILE A 38 -15.16 -29.72 13.51
N ALA A 39 -15.46 -31.01 13.30
CA ALA A 39 -14.75 -32.10 13.96
C ALA A 39 -13.32 -32.33 13.41
N ALA A 40 -13.08 -32.03 12.11
CA ALA A 40 -11.75 -32.16 11.52
C ALA A 40 -10.81 -31.02 11.95
N CYS A 41 -11.32 -29.80 12.05
CA CYS A 41 -10.54 -28.65 12.50
C CYS A 41 -10.12 -28.78 13.97
N PHE A 42 -10.94 -29.38 14.84
CA PHE A 42 -10.57 -29.63 16.25
C PHE A 42 -9.46 -30.68 16.39
N ALA A 43 -9.44 -31.71 15.53
CA ALA A 43 -8.41 -32.76 15.58
C ALA A 43 -7.05 -32.21 15.09
N VAL A 44 -7.02 -31.34 14.10
CA VAL A 44 -5.78 -30.69 13.62
C VAL A 44 -5.27 -29.66 14.63
N MET A 45 -6.15 -28.90 15.28
CA MET A 45 -5.75 -27.96 16.33
C MET A 45 -5.19 -28.68 17.58
N ILE A 46 -5.70 -29.87 17.93
CA ILE A 46 -5.15 -30.66 19.05
C ILE A 46 -3.79 -31.26 18.68
N LEU A 47 -3.57 -31.69 17.43
CA LEU A 47 -2.28 -32.21 16.96
C LEU A 47 -1.24 -31.09 16.77
N ALA A 48 -1.63 -29.93 16.25
CA ALA A 48 -0.78 -28.74 16.19
C ALA A 48 -0.47 -28.21 17.61
N GLY A 49 -1.46 -28.17 18.50
CA GLY A 49 -1.29 -27.76 19.89
C GLY A 49 -0.38 -28.68 20.69
N THR A 50 -0.35 -29.99 20.40
CA THR A 50 0.56 -30.93 21.10
C THR A 50 1.99 -30.92 20.56
N MET A 51 2.22 -30.53 19.29
CA MET A 51 3.57 -30.30 18.76
C MET A 51 4.17 -28.96 19.26
N LEU A 52 3.32 -27.96 19.50
CA LEU A 52 3.76 -26.65 20.06
C LEU A 52 4.05 -26.73 21.58
N LEU A 53 3.54 -27.75 22.33
CA LEU A 53 3.78 -27.91 23.72
C LEU A 53 5.13 -28.59 24.08
N THR A 54 5.96 -28.90 23.09
CA THR A 54 7.29 -29.51 23.27
C THR A 54 8.46 -28.65 22.79
N GLN A 55 8.21 -27.40 22.39
CA GLN A 55 9.26 -26.43 22.15
C GLN A 55 9.26 -25.38 23.23
N ASP A 56 10.41 -25.18 23.82
CA ASP A 56 10.83 -24.26 24.89
C ASP A 56 9.86 -23.11 25.22
N GLU A 57 9.70 -22.85 26.51
CA GLU A 57 9.15 -21.61 27.08
C GLU A 57 9.91 -20.37 26.58
N SER A 58 9.75 -20.01 25.29
CA SER A 58 9.89 -18.63 24.87
C SER A 58 8.64 -17.92 25.38
N GLY A 59 8.72 -17.31 26.55
CA GLY A 59 7.60 -16.64 27.18
C GLY A 59 7.00 -15.63 26.22
N LEU A 60 5.74 -15.86 25.87
CA LEU A 60 4.91 -14.81 25.25
C LEU A 60 5.15 -13.54 26.05
N ASN A 61 5.62 -12.50 25.39
CA ASN A 61 5.70 -11.19 26.01
C ASN A 61 4.26 -10.71 26.23
N THR A 62 3.68 -11.03 27.39
CA THR A 62 2.28 -10.77 27.76
C THR A 62 1.95 -9.28 27.79
N ASP A 63 2.96 -8.41 27.62
CA ASP A 63 2.81 -6.97 27.58
C ASP A 63 2.47 -6.41 26.18
N LEU A 64 2.56 -7.24 25.10
CA LEU A 64 2.21 -6.80 23.75
C LEU A 64 0.68 -6.87 23.51
N PRO A 65 0.06 -5.78 23.03
CA PRO A 65 -1.36 -5.78 22.69
C PRO A 65 -1.74 -6.82 21.63
N MET A 66 -2.97 -7.36 21.73
CA MET A 66 -3.57 -8.13 20.62
C MET A 66 -3.87 -7.22 19.45
N LEU A 67 -3.53 -7.69 18.27
CA LEU A 67 -3.79 -6.98 17.00
C LEU A 67 -5.08 -7.49 16.35
N SER A 68 -5.73 -6.62 15.62
CA SER A 68 -6.82 -6.96 14.70
C SER A 68 -6.45 -6.56 13.28
N ILE A 69 -6.85 -7.36 12.31
CA ILE A 69 -6.71 -7.04 10.90
C ILE A 69 -7.96 -6.27 10.48
N SER A 70 -7.77 -5.09 9.90
CA SER A 70 -8.88 -4.27 9.42
C SER A 70 -9.60 -4.99 8.28
N GLU A 71 -10.88 -5.31 8.50
CA GLU A 71 -11.76 -5.77 7.42
C GLU A 71 -12.23 -4.53 6.67
N ASN A 72 -11.68 -4.30 5.50
CA ASN A 72 -12.15 -3.22 4.65
C ASN A 72 -13.51 -3.62 4.04
N THR A 73 -14.59 -3.24 4.70
CA THR A 73 -15.95 -3.52 4.25
C THR A 73 -16.42 -2.56 3.17
N SER A 74 -15.65 -1.51 2.92
CA SER A 74 -15.96 -0.55 1.87
C SER A 74 -15.49 -1.07 0.51
N ALA A 75 -16.26 -0.75 -0.51
CA ALA A 75 -15.84 -0.87 -1.91
C ALA A 75 -14.70 0.11 -2.27
N ALA A 76 -13.92 0.55 -1.28
CA ALA A 76 -12.73 1.36 -1.50
C ALA A 76 -11.75 0.53 -2.31
N MET A 77 -11.43 1.02 -3.47
CA MET A 77 -10.67 0.36 -4.51
C MET A 77 -9.18 0.29 -4.14
N GLY A 78 -8.85 -0.53 -3.15
CA GLY A 78 -7.48 -0.98 -2.92
C GLY A 78 -7.14 -2.17 -3.83
N TYR A 79 -7.39 -2.05 -5.13
CA TYR A 79 -7.07 -3.10 -6.07
C TYR A 79 -5.58 -3.06 -6.39
N GLU A 80 -4.84 -3.97 -5.81
CA GLU A 80 -3.48 -4.32 -6.21
C GLU A 80 -3.50 -5.58 -7.07
N GLY A 81 -4.18 -5.53 -8.21
CA GLY A 81 -4.11 -6.60 -9.20
C GLY A 81 -2.85 -6.44 -10.00
N TYR A 82 -1.93 -7.38 -9.87
CA TYR A 82 -0.76 -7.44 -10.71
C TYR A 82 -1.07 -8.17 -12.00
N MET A 83 -0.89 -7.50 -13.11
CA MET A 83 -0.87 -8.11 -14.44
C MET A 83 0.58 -8.16 -14.91
N ALA A 84 1.38 -9.03 -14.27
CA ALA A 84 2.74 -9.32 -14.73
C ALA A 84 2.69 -10.56 -15.61
N TYR A 85 3.28 -10.47 -16.77
CA TYR A 85 3.33 -11.59 -17.73
C TYR A 85 4.55 -12.48 -17.55
N ASP A 86 5.58 -11.97 -16.88
CA ASP A 86 6.73 -12.72 -16.42
C ASP A 86 7.13 -12.24 -15.04
N ILE A 87 7.06 -13.12 -14.03
CA ILE A 87 7.41 -12.78 -12.65
C ILE A 87 8.89 -12.40 -12.51
N SER A 88 9.77 -12.88 -13.39
CA SER A 88 11.19 -12.54 -13.39
C SER A 88 11.44 -11.08 -13.79
N GLU A 89 10.50 -10.45 -14.47
CA GLU A 89 10.57 -9.05 -14.85
C GLU A 89 10.06 -8.11 -13.76
N LEU A 90 9.31 -8.63 -12.77
CA LEU A 90 8.92 -7.87 -11.59
C LEU A 90 10.12 -7.63 -10.70
N VAL A 91 10.56 -6.39 -10.68
CA VAL A 91 11.73 -5.96 -9.92
C VAL A 91 11.34 -4.98 -8.82
N ASN A 92 12.10 -5.02 -7.76
CA ASN A 92 12.15 -4.00 -6.70
C ASN A 92 13.39 -4.23 -5.84
N ALA A 93 13.70 -3.28 -4.98
CA ALA A 93 14.81 -3.35 -4.04
C ALA A 93 14.34 -3.73 -2.62
N ASN A 94 13.35 -4.65 -2.51
CA ASN A 94 12.91 -5.12 -1.19
C ASN A 94 14.12 -5.66 -0.40
N PRO A 95 14.44 -5.12 0.77
CA PRO A 95 15.64 -5.49 1.51
C PRO A 95 15.56 -6.87 2.18
N TRP A 96 14.35 -7.42 2.32
CA TRP A 96 14.16 -8.75 2.90
C TRP A 96 14.36 -9.84 1.85
N ASN A 97 14.92 -10.96 2.28
CA ASN A 97 14.97 -12.22 1.52
C ASN A 97 14.82 -13.40 2.50
N GLU A 98 14.63 -14.62 1.98
CA GLU A 98 14.40 -15.83 2.79
C GLU A 98 15.57 -16.20 3.70
N ASP A 99 16.78 -15.70 3.43
CA ASP A 99 17.97 -15.90 4.26
C ASP A 99 18.10 -14.86 5.39
N SER A 100 17.18 -13.87 5.46
CA SER A 100 17.22 -12.82 6.48
C SER A 100 16.88 -13.38 7.86
N GLU A 101 17.78 -13.20 8.84
CA GLU A 101 17.63 -13.67 10.23
C GLU A 101 16.85 -12.65 11.09
N ILE A 102 15.61 -12.33 10.70
CA ILE A 102 14.76 -11.39 11.42
C ILE A 102 13.70 -12.15 12.18
N SER A 103 13.73 -12.07 13.51
CA SER A 103 12.81 -12.76 14.40
C SER A 103 11.68 -11.88 14.94
N THR A 104 11.86 -10.56 14.91
CA THR A 104 10.87 -9.59 15.41
C THR A 104 10.81 -8.37 14.49
N LEU A 105 9.62 -7.79 14.36
CA LEU A 105 9.43 -6.52 13.65
C LEU A 105 8.50 -5.59 14.44
N PRO A 106 8.73 -4.26 14.40
CA PRO A 106 7.87 -3.30 15.07
C PRO A 106 6.48 -3.24 14.44
N VAL A 107 5.46 -3.06 15.26
CA VAL A 107 4.10 -2.76 14.84
C VAL A 107 3.74 -1.37 15.33
N TYR A 108 3.10 -0.60 14.46
CA TYR A 108 2.67 0.76 14.77
C TYR A 108 1.16 0.88 14.63
N GLN A 109 0.54 1.65 15.53
CA GLN A 109 -0.85 2.04 15.37
C GLN A 109 -0.94 3.20 14.38
N ASN A 110 -1.81 3.09 13.39
CA ASN A 110 -2.12 4.22 12.51
C ASN A 110 -2.66 5.38 13.37
N SER A 111 -2.15 6.58 13.14
CA SER A 111 -2.63 7.77 13.83
C SER A 111 -3.99 8.26 13.30
N LEU A 112 -4.29 7.92 12.03
CA LEU A 112 -5.56 8.21 11.41
C LEU A 112 -6.57 7.10 11.70
N THR A 113 -7.80 7.50 11.99
CA THR A 113 -8.96 6.62 12.06
C THR A 113 -10.05 7.16 11.15
N TYR A 114 -10.84 6.27 10.57
CA TYR A 114 -11.92 6.64 9.66
C TYR A 114 -13.24 6.18 10.23
N ASP A 115 -14.27 7.04 10.13
CA ASP A 115 -15.63 6.68 10.52
C ASP A 115 -16.37 5.95 9.38
N ALA A 116 -17.65 5.65 9.60
CA ALA A 116 -18.49 4.96 8.61
C ALA A 116 -18.73 5.78 7.32
N ASP A 117 -18.50 7.08 7.36
CA ASP A 117 -18.62 8.01 6.23
C ASP A 117 -17.25 8.31 5.58
N PHE A 118 -16.20 7.55 5.97
CA PHE A 118 -14.80 7.71 5.52
C PHE A 118 -14.20 9.09 5.85
N ILE A 119 -14.66 9.74 6.89
CA ILE A 119 -14.08 10.97 7.39
C ILE A 119 -12.90 10.62 8.30
N ALA A 120 -11.72 11.11 7.94
CA ALA A 120 -10.52 10.88 8.73
C ALA A 120 -10.51 11.72 10.00
N SER A 121 -10.05 11.15 11.10
CA SER A 121 -9.72 11.84 12.34
C SER A 121 -8.35 11.44 12.85
N GLY A 122 -7.75 12.26 13.72
CA GLY A 122 -6.42 12.00 14.27
C GLY A 122 -5.28 12.66 13.49
N ALA A 123 -5.59 13.50 12.50
CA ALA A 123 -4.58 14.29 11.79
C ALA A 123 -3.83 15.24 12.74
N ASP A 124 -2.51 15.31 12.59
CA ASP A 124 -1.61 16.18 13.34
C ASP A 124 -1.19 17.37 12.46
N PHE A 125 -2.01 18.43 12.48
CA PHE A 125 -1.78 19.61 11.65
C PHE A 125 -0.49 20.34 12.01
N ASP A 126 0.00 20.27 13.24
CA ASP A 126 1.27 20.89 13.65
C ASP A 126 2.43 20.15 12.97
N LYS A 127 2.42 18.81 13.00
CA LYS A 127 3.42 18.02 12.26
C LYS A 127 3.31 18.21 10.73
N MET A 128 2.11 18.29 10.19
CA MET A 128 1.93 18.60 8.76
C MET A 128 2.53 19.95 8.42
N GLN A 129 2.39 20.95 9.30
CA GLN A 129 2.99 22.28 9.10
C GLN A 129 4.52 22.25 9.18
N GLU A 130 5.09 21.53 10.12
CA GLU A 130 6.54 21.32 10.21
C GLU A 130 7.05 20.62 8.94
N PHE A 131 6.36 19.58 8.51
CA PHE A 131 6.75 18.80 7.34
C PHE A 131 6.66 19.58 6.03
N ILE A 132 5.60 20.36 5.79
CA ILE A 132 5.49 21.16 4.56
C ILE A 132 6.57 22.26 4.50
N LEU A 133 6.97 22.82 5.64
CA LEU A 133 8.08 23.78 5.72
C LEU A 133 9.44 23.13 5.51
N ASP A 134 9.65 21.92 6.04
CA ASP A 134 10.85 21.12 5.78
C ASP A 134 11.00 20.85 4.28
N VAL A 135 9.95 20.35 3.63
CA VAL A 135 9.94 20.09 2.18
C VAL A 135 10.22 21.37 1.38
N ALA A 136 9.61 22.49 1.78
CA ALA A 136 9.88 23.78 1.15
C ALA A 136 11.36 24.20 1.31
N GLY A 137 11.94 23.99 2.48
CA GLY A 137 13.36 24.24 2.75
C GLY A 137 14.30 23.37 1.91
N ARG A 138 13.99 22.08 1.75
CA ARG A 138 14.73 21.15 0.87
C ARG A 138 14.72 21.60 -0.60
N LEU A 139 13.64 22.26 -1.04
CA LEU A 139 13.53 22.88 -2.37
C LEU A 139 14.23 24.24 -2.47
N GLY A 140 14.83 24.75 -1.38
CA GLY A 140 15.52 26.04 -1.34
C GLY A 140 14.60 27.25 -1.27
N LEU A 141 13.33 27.07 -0.92
CA LEU A 141 12.39 28.18 -0.74
C LEU A 141 12.67 28.92 0.59
N ASP A 142 12.47 30.25 0.63
CA ASP A 142 12.58 31.04 1.86
C ASP A 142 11.34 30.82 2.75
N THR A 143 11.45 29.89 3.68
CA THR A 143 10.35 29.46 4.56
C THR A 143 9.78 30.57 5.45
N ASN A 144 10.52 31.69 5.67
CA ASN A 144 10.03 32.79 6.48
C ASN A 144 8.94 33.62 5.79
N ASN A 145 8.90 33.58 4.46
CA ASN A 145 8.01 34.39 3.63
C ASN A 145 6.90 33.55 2.94
N LEU A 146 6.80 32.25 3.27
CA LEU A 146 5.77 31.39 2.68
C LEU A 146 4.43 31.53 3.41
N THR A 147 3.36 31.49 2.63
CA THR A 147 1.99 31.42 3.17
C THR A 147 1.50 29.99 3.07
N ILE A 148 1.21 29.38 4.23
CA ILE A 148 0.54 28.07 4.29
C ILE A 148 -0.97 28.33 4.27
N THR A 149 -1.65 27.67 3.36
CA THR A 149 -3.12 27.63 3.27
C THR A 149 -3.58 26.18 3.45
N ASN A 150 -4.89 25.96 3.45
CA ASN A 150 -5.47 24.62 3.46
C ASN A 150 -6.51 24.46 2.33
N ASP A 151 -7.04 23.27 2.17
CA ASP A 151 -8.04 22.92 1.16
C ASP A 151 -9.48 23.15 1.60
N ALA A 152 -9.71 23.86 2.70
CA ALA A 152 -11.08 24.17 3.18
C ALA A 152 -11.89 24.89 2.10
N LEU A 153 -13.09 24.38 1.85
CA LEU A 153 -14.01 25.00 0.90
C LEU A 153 -14.46 26.38 1.38
N ASP A 154 -14.63 27.30 0.44
CA ASP A 154 -15.27 28.58 0.72
C ASP A 154 -16.76 28.42 1.07
N LYS A 155 -17.39 29.48 1.58
CA LYS A 155 -18.79 29.46 2.03
C LYS A 155 -19.78 29.09 0.92
N GLU A 156 -19.53 29.54 -0.32
CA GLU A 156 -20.41 29.29 -1.45
C GLU A 156 -20.32 27.81 -1.87
N SER A 157 -19.12 27.28 -1.93
CA SER A 157 -18.86 25.87 -2.25
C SER A 157 -19.44 24.94 -1.19
N LYS A 158 -19.28 25.27 0.10
CA LYS A 158 -19.92 24.54 1.21
C LYS A 158 -21.44 24.53 1.08
N GLN A 159 -22.04 25.69 0.79
CA GLN A 159 -23.51 25.78 0.64
C GLN A 159 -24.00 24.93 -0.54
N LYS A 160 -23.33 24.98 -1.69
CA LYS A 160 -23.67 24.12 -2.84
C LYS A 160 -23.58 22.64 -2.53
N MET A 161 -22.61 22.23 -1.70
CA MET A 161 -22.47 20.83 -1.30
C MET A 161 -23.60 20.42 -0.34
N ILE A 162 -23.93 21.26 0.66
CA ILE A 162 -25.07 21.04 1.57
C ILE A 162 -26.36 20.85 0.77
N GLU A 163 -26.61 21.69 -0.22
CA GLU A 163 -27.82 21.59 -1.07
C GLU A 163 -27.86 20.28 -1.88
N LYS A 164 -26.67 19.74 -2.28
CA LYS A 164 -26.59 18.42 -2.94
C LYS A 164 -26.99 17.29 -2.01
N PHE A 165 -26.46 17.26 -0.77
CA PHE A 165 -26.86 16.28 0.25
C PHE A 165 -28.37 16.34 0.52
N GLN A 166 -28.91 17.53 0.73
CA GLN A 166 -30.33 17.71 0.95
C GLN A 166 -31.23 17.23 -0.22
N LYS A 167 -30.78 17.39 -1.47
CA LYS A 167 -31.52 16.93 -2.65
C LYS A 167 -31.64 15.40 -2.73
N VAL A 168 -30.68 14.66 -2.19
CA VAL A 168 -30.72 13.19 -2.13
C VAL A 168 -31.32 12.66 -0.82
N GLY A 169 -31.70 13.55 0.08
CA GLY A 169 -32.32 13.21 1.36
C GLY A 169 -31.32 12.91 2.49
N ASP A 170 -30.05 13.22 2.27
CA ASP A 170 -28.95 12.97 3.21
C ASP A 170 -28.58 14.23 4.00
N THR A 171 -27.88 14.04 5.10
CA THR A 171 -27.23 15.08 5.89
C THR A 171 -25.72 15.03 5.65
N VAL A 172 -25.09 16.21 5.73
CA VAL A 172 -23.63 16.28 5.64
C VAL A 172 -23.02 15.62 6.89
N PRO A 173 -22.10 14.64 6.74
CA PRO A 173 -21.40 14.03 7.86
C PRO A 173 -20.60 15.07 8.66
N GLU A 174 -20.42 14.82 9.96
CA GLU A 174 -19.55 15.64 10.80
C GLU A 174 -18.11 15.55 10.28
N GLY A 175 -17.40 16.68 10.26
CA GLY A 175 -16.02 16.72 9.72
C GLY A 175 -15.88 16.76 8.20
N TYR A 176 -16.95 16.54 7.42
CA TYR A 176 -16.88 16.49 5.96
C TYR A 176 -16.23 17.72 5.30
N PHE A 177 -16.31 18.87 5.94
CA PHE A 177 -15.71 20.12 5.45
C PHE A 177 -14.42 20.51 6.17
N ASP A 178 -13.89 19.65 7.01
CA ASP A 178 -12.61 19.92 7.68
C ASP A 178 -11.47 19.83 6.66
N PRO A 179 -10.42 20.63 6.82
CA PRO A 179 -9.29 20.57 5.93
C PRO A 179 -8.61 19.20 5.99
N THR A 180 -8.20 18.69 4.83
CA THR A 180 -7.45 17.43 4.72
C THR A 180 -6.01 17.64 4.29
N LYS A 181 -5.67 18.87 3.83
CA LYS A 181 -4.33 19.19 3.30
C LYS A 181 -3.89 20.58 3.70
N LEU A 182 -2.58 20.71 3.87
CA LEU A 182 -1.89 21.99 3.87
C LEU A 182 -1.25 22.23 2.51
N VAL A 183 -1.21 23.49 2.07
CA VAL A 183 -0.77 23.88 0.73
C VAL A 183 0.13 25.10 0.78
N ILE A 184 1.29 25.01 0.14
CA ILE A 184 2.15 26.16 -0.22
C ILE A 184 2.14 26.32 -1.74
N LYS A 185 2.02 27.57 -2.21
CA LYS A 185 2.19 27.92 -3.63
C LYS A 185 3.32 28.92 -3.74
N ALA A 186 4.32 28.57 -4.53
CA ALA A 186 5.43 29.41 -4.92
C ALA A 186 5.50 29.49 -6.44
N GLU A 187 6.37 30.33 -7.01
CA GLU A 187 6.53 30.40 -8.46
C GLU A 187 7.00 29.05 -9.03
N GLY A 188 6.20 28.48 -9.91
CA GLY A 188 6.49 27.19 -10.55
C GLY A 188 6.39 25.95 -9.65
N ILE A 189 6.04 26.10 -8.37
CA ILE A 189 6.00 24.99 -7.41
C ILE A 189 4.73 25.04 -6.55
N LYS A 190 4.08 23.90 -6.40
CA LYS A 190 3.01 23.68 -5.42
C LYS A 190 3.38 22.53 -4.52
N ILE A 191 3.36 22.74 -3.21
CA ILE A 191 3.57 21.71 -2.20
C ILE A 191 2.25 21.44 -1.48
N GLU A 192 1.85 20.19 -1.37
CA GLU A 192 0.69 19.74 -0.61
C GLU A 192 1.14 18.68 0.38
N VAL A 193 0.73 18.79 1.63
CA VAL A 193 0.90 17.73 2.65
C VAL A 193 -0.47 17.32 3.12
N ASP A 194 -0.79 16.03 3.05
CA ASP A 194 -2.06 15.48 3.49
C ASP A 194 -1.98 14.88 4.90
N GLN A 195 -3.13 14.46 5.42
CA GLN A 195 -3.28 13.89 6.75
C GLN A 195 -2.47 12.61 6.97
N SER A 196 -2.16 11.87 5.89
CA SER A 196 -1.31 10.66 5.92
C SER A 196 0.18 10.98 6.04
N MET A 197 0.56 12.26 6.13
CA MET A 197 1.94 12.73 6.09
C MET A 197 2.64 12.38 4.78
N THR A 198 1.90 12.48 3.67
CA THR A 198 2.44 12.42 2.33
C THR A 198 2.59 13.85 1.78
N ALA A 199 3.81 14.23 1.44
CA ALA A 199 4.07 15.48 0.73
C ALA A 199 4.07 15.24 -0.78
N LYS A 200 3.31 16.04 -1.52
CA LYS A 200 3.30 16.08 -2.98
C LYS A 200 3.83 17.42 -3.45
N VAL A 201 4.90 17.41 -4.19
CA VAL A 201 5.45 18.57 -4.90
C VAL A 201 5.05 18.47 -6.37
N SER A 202 4.39 19.50 -6.87
CA SER A 202 4.05 19.61 -8.30
C SER A 202 4.85 20.77 -8.92
N PHE A 203 5.46 20.52 -10.07
CA PHE A 203 6.21 21.50 -10.85
C PHE A 203 5.33 21.99 -12.02
N ASP A 204 5.22 23.31 -12.18
CA ASP A 204 4.46 23.95 -13.25
C ASP A 204 5.20 25.22 -13.74
N PRO A 205 5.86 25.16 -14.92
CA PRO A 205 5.91 24.01 -15.85
C PRO A 205 6.71 22.82 -15.27
N ALA A 206 6.46 21.61 -15.84
CA ALA A 206 7.27 20.43 -15.57
C ALA A 206 8.75 20.69 -15.91
N VAL A 207 9.66 19.98 -15.27
CA VAL A 207 11.11 20.17 -15.41
C VAL A 207 11.65 19.18 -16.43
N SER A 208 12.19 19.71 -17.54
CA SER A 208 12.86 18.87 -18.55
C SER A 208 14.18 18.34 -17.98
N LEU A 209 14.40 17.04 -18.15
CA LEU A 209 15.70 16.42 -17.88
C LEU A 209 16.67 16.70 -19.06
N PRO A 210 18.00 16.59 -18.86
CA PRO A 210 18.96 16.60 -19.97
C PRO A 210 18.62 15.55 -21.05
N GLU A 211 18.90 15.85 -22.33
CA GLU A 211 18.48 15.04 -23.49
C GLU A 211 18.93 13.59 -23.47
N GLU A 212 20.00 13.27 -22.75
CA GLU A 212 20.51 11.89 -22.59
C GLU A 212 19.64 11.01 -21.68
N TYR A 213 18.70 11.57 -20.88
CA TYR A 213 17.87 10.83 -19.93
C TYR A 213 16.46 10.61 -20.48
N ASN A 214 16.08 9.35 -20.63
CA ASN A 214 14.73 8.97 -21.00
C ASN A 214 13.89 8.68 -19.73
N PHE A 215 13.04 9.64 -19.34
CA PHE A 215 12.20 9.49 -18.15
C PHE A 215 10.73 9.18 -18.49
N THR A 216 10.40 8.85 -19.73
CA THR A 216 9.02 8.53 -20.14
C THR A 216 8.43 7.37 -19.34
N HIS A 217 7.11 7.24 -19.30
CA HIS A 217 6.40 6.18 -18.56
C HIS A 217 6.88 4.77 -18.92
N PHE A 218 7.17 4.53 -20.20
CA PHE A 218 7.57 3.24 -20.73
C PHE A 218 9.07 3.12 -21.02
N ALA A 219 9.88 3.99 -20.41
CA ALA A 219 11.33 3.87 -20.46
C ALA A 219 11.78 2.52 -19.89
N SER A 220 12.84 1.95 -20.47
CA SER A 220 13.40 0.68 -20.04
C SER A 220 13.92 0.74 -18.59
N TYR A 221 14.20 -0.43 -18.00
CA TYR A 221 14.82 -0.50 -16.68
C TYR A 221 16.17 0.24 -16.65
N ASP A 222 17.00 0.07 -17.69
CA ASP A 222 18.31 0.72 -17.79
C ASP A 222 18.19 2.25 -17.92
N ASP A 223 17.21 2.75 -18.70
CA ASP A 223 16.90 4.17 -18.78
C ASP A 223 16.50 4.72 -17.41
N LYS A 224 15.61 4.01 -16.69
CA LYS A 224 15.19 4.41 -15.34
C LYS A 224 16.33 4.37 -14.34
N ALA A 225 17.28 3.44 -14.47
CA ALA A 225 18.49 3.40 -13.64
C ALA A 225 19.38 4.63 -13.87
N ALA A 226 19.59 5.01 -15.14
CA ALA A 226 20.34 6.22 -15.47
C ALA A 226 19.64 7.49 -14.95
N VAL A 227 18.31 7.57 -15.07
CA VAL A 227 17.51 8.67 -14.49
C VAL A 227 17.60 8.69 -12.98
N ALA A 228 17.58 7.53 -12.31
CA ALA A 228 17.69 7.47 -10.85
C ALA A 228 19.04 8.01 -10.37
N ASP A 229 20.14 7.67 -11.04
CA ASP A 229 21.48 8.21 -10.72
C ASP A 229 21.52 9.74 -10.91
N TYR A 230 20.93 10.25 -11.98
CA TYR A 230 20.79 11.69 -12.19
C TYR A 230 19.97 12.36 -11.08
N LEU A 231 18.79 11.83 -10.75
CA LEU A 231 17.93 12.38 -9.70
C LEU A 231 18.61 12.31 -8.33
N LYS A 232 19.31 11.23 -8.02
CA LYS A 232 20.10 11.08 -6.78
C LYS A 232 21.14 12.20 -6.65
N SER A 233 21.80 12.57 -7.74
CA SER A 233 22.81 13.62 -7.77
C SER A 233 22.20 15.02 -7.71
N GLU A 234 21.28 15.31 -8.62
CA GLU A 234 20.73 16.68 -8.80
C GLU A 234 19.77 17.07 -7.68
N TYR A 235 18.95 16.12 -7.21
CA TYR A 235 17.94 16.35 -6.18
C TYR A 235 18.36 15.84 -4.79
N CYS A 236 19.66 15.65 -4.52
CA CYS A 236 20.16 15.11 -3.25
C CYS A 236 19.62 15.86 -2.01
N LYS A 237 19.54 17.20 -2.06
CA LYS A 237 18.97 18.01 -0.98
C LYS A 237 17.48 17.78 -0.78
N PHE A 238 16.74 17.64 -1.87
CA PHE A 238 15.30 17.35 -1.82
C PHE A 238 15.05 15.95 -1.30
N ILE A 239 15.79 14.96 -1.75
CA ILE A 239 15.74 13.59 -1.25
C ILE A 239 15.98 13.59 0.26
N GLY A 240 16.99 14.35 0.75
CA GLY A 240 17.23 14.55 2.18
C GLY A 240 17.63 13.28 2.92
N ILE A 241 18.19 12.31 2.23
CA ILE A 241 18.69 11.03 2.73
C ILE A 241 20.21 11.01 2.51
N ASP A 242 20.99 10.69 3.55
CA ASP A 242 22.45 10.72 3.48
C ASP A 242 23.01 9.58 2.61
N ASP A 243 22.45 8.37 2.71
CA ASP A 243 22.80 7.21 1.88
C ASP A 243 21.57 6.61 1.20
N PRO A 244 21.02 7.30 0.18
CA PRO A 244 19.80 6.85 -0.47
C PRO A 244 20.01 5.58 -1.30
N GLN A 245 19.28 4.54 -0.98
CA GLN A 245 19.12 3.34 -1.79
C GLN A 245 18.09 3.62 -2.89
N VAL A 246 18.37 3.12 -4.08
CA VAL A 246 17.47 3.26 -5.23
C VAL A 246 16.54 2.05 -5.28
N ASN A 247 15.26 2.30 -5.31
CA ASN A 247 14.23 1.30 -5.61
C ASN A 247 13.64 1.59 -7.00
N ILE A 248 14.06 0.82 -8.00
CA ILE A 248 13.37 0.78 -9.29
C ILE A 248 12.43 -0.40 -9.22
N TYR A 249 11.14 -0.14 -9.29
CA TYR A 249 10.12 -1.18 -9.17
C TYR A 249 9.11 -1.12 -10.31
N GLY A 250 8.44 -2.26 -10.54
CA GLY A 250 7.52 -2.47 -11.66
C GLY A 250 7.97 -3.64 -12.52
N GLY A 251 7.84 -3.51 -13.83
CA GLY A 251 8.13 -4.57 -14.80
C GLY A 251 6.90 -5.36 -15.20
N ASP A 252 5.74 -4.98 -14.66
CA ASP A 252 4.45 -5.49 -15.09
C ASP A 252 4.03 -4.89 -16.44
N TYR A 253 3.23 -5.66 -17.18
CA TYR A 253 2.70 -5.25 -18.48
C TYR A 253 1.24 -4.80 -18.34
N ASN A 254 0.92 -3.67 -18.94
CA ASN A 254 -0.46 -3.24 -19.08
C ASN A 254 -1.18 -4.03 -20.20
N ILE A 255 -2.47 -3.71 -20.43
CA ILE A 255 -3.29 -4.37 -21.46
C ILE A 255 -2.76 -4.16 -22.89
N TYR A 256 -1.86 -3.20 -23.10
CA TYR A 256 -1.23 -2.90 -24.39
C TYR A 256 0.16 -3.53 -24.53
N ASN A 257 0.55 -4.44 -23.61
CA ASN A 257 1.87 -5.06 -23.54
C ASN A 257 3.02 -4.04 -23.38
N GLN A 258 2.78 -2.96 -22.66
CA GLN A 258 3.78 -1.97 -22.32
C GLN A 258 4.21 -2.17 -20.88
N GLN A 259 5.51 -2.25 -20.63
CA GLN A 259 6.10 -2.28 -19.30
C GLN A 259 6.28 -0.88 -18.75
N SER A 260 6.18 -0.75 -17.42
CA SER A 260 6.51 0.49 -16.73
C SER A 260 7.37 0.21 -15.50
N TYR A 261 8.26 1.15 -15.24
CA TYR A 261 9.12 1.15 -14.04
C TYR A 261 9.03 2.49 -13.34
N TYR A 262 9.10 2.47 -12.03
CA TYR A 262 9.01 3.64 -11.16
C TYR A 262 10.29 3.79 -10.35
N ILE A 263 10.62 5.01 -9.94
CA ILE A 263 11.84 5.33 -9.20
C ILE A 263 11.46 5.86 -7.83
N GLU A 264 12.00 5.23 -6.79
CA GLU A 264 11.93 5.68 -5.41
C GLU A 264 13.30 5.62 -4.75
N PHE A 265 13.46 6.38 -3.69
CA PHE A 265 14.63 6.38 -2.82
C PHE A 265 14.20 6.13 -1.38
N PHE A 266 14.98 5.36 -0.63
CA PHE A 266 14.79 5.13 0.78
C PHE A 266 16.14 5.05 1.50
N ASP A 267 16.16 5.26 2.82
CA ASP A 267 17.39 5.21 3.59
C ASP A 267 17.83 3.75 3.81
N ALA A 268 19.14 3.47 3.64
CA ALA A 268 19.72 2.17 3.94
C ALA A 268 19.50 1.73 5.40
N GLY A 269 19.39 2.70 6.33
CA GLY A 269 19.32 2.42 7.75
C GLY A 269 20.62 1.85 8.32
N VAL A 270 20.64 1.59 9.62
CA VAL A 270 21.79 1.02 10.32
C VAL A 270 21.60 -0.48 10.65
N SER A 271 20.44 -1.04 10.33
CA SER A 271 20.09 -2.45 10.54
C SER A 271 19.06 -2.91 9.49
N ASP A 272 18.97 -4.23 9.30
CA ASP A 272 17.99 -4.84 8.39
C ASP A 272 16.55 -4.43 8.74
N VAL A 273 16.23 -4.37 10.02
CA VAL A 273 14.90 -3.92 10.50
C VAL A 273 14.64 -2.48 10.10
N GLU A 274 15.60 -1.58 10.31
CA GLU A 274 15.45 -0.17 9.94
C GLU A 274 15.35 0.00 8.43
N GLN A 275 16.12 -0.75 7.66
CA GLN A 275 16.04 -0.74 6.21
C GLN A 275 14.67 -1.19 5.70
N ILE A 276 14.09 -2.25 6.29
CA ILE A 276 12.72 -2.68 5.98
C ILE A 276 11.71 -1.58 6.32
N ILE A 277 11.84 -0.91 7.47
CA ILE A 277 10.95 0.19 7.84
C ILE A 277 11.07 1.34 6.85
N ASN A 278 12.29 1.76 6.51
CA ASN A 278 12.51 2.85 5.57
C ASN A 278 12.00 2.51 4.16
N TYR A 279 12.22 1.28 3.70
CA TYR A 279 11.70 0.80 2.42
C TYR A 279 10.16 0.89 2.34
N ASN A 280 9.45 0.63 3.42
CA ASN A 280 7.98 0.64 3.44
C ASN A 280 7.38 2.01 3.74
N PHE A 281 8.05 2.86 4.56
CA PHE A 281 7.43 4.07 5.12
C PHE A 281 8.14 5.37 4.72
N ASN A 282 9.47 5.38 4.60
CA ASN A 282 10.24 6.60 4.41
C ASN A 282 10.82 6.65 3.00
N ARG A 283 10.01 7.11 2.04
CA ARG A 283 10.36 7.05 0.63
C ARG A 283 10.22 8.39 -0.06
N VAL A 284 11.07 8.62 -1.05
CA VAL A 284 10.97 9.75 -1.98
C VAL A 284 10.81 9.22 -3.39
N ALA A 285 9.72 9.57 -4.06
CA ALA A 285 9.38 9.09 -5.40
C ALA A 285 9.32 10.25 -6.40
N PHE A 286 9.68 9.96 -7.65
CA PHE A 286 9.66 10.93 -8.75
C PHE A 286 8.84 10.41 -9.91
N TYR A 287 8.01 11.28 -10.50
CA TYR A 287 7.07 10.93 -11.55
C TYR A 287 7.21 11.87 -12.74
N CYS A 288 7.20 11.29 -13.93
CA CYS A 288 7.17 12.02 -15.19
C CYS A 288 5.73 12.33 -15.63
N ASP A 289 5.62 13.32 -16.51
CA ASP A 289 4.44 13.54 -17.34
C ASP A 289 4.49 12.69 -18.64
N ASP A 290 3.54 12.93 -19.55
CA ASP A 290 3.46 12.22 -20.84
C ASP A 290 4.64 12.53 -21.78
N ASN A 291 5.37 13.61 -21.54
CA ASN A 291 6.54 14.01 -22.32
C ASN A 291 7.86 13.48 -21.74
N GLY A 292 7.82 12.85 -20.56
CA GLY A 292 9.00 12.40 -19.84
C GLY A 292 9.66 13.52 -19.01
N GLU A 293 8.93 14.61 -18.73
CA GLU A 293 9.41 15.69 -17.87
C GLU A 293 9.02 15.44 -16.42
N LEU A 294 9.87 15.81 -15.48
CA LEU A 294 9.58 15.70 -14.04
C LEU A 294 8.47 16.69 -13.66
N PHE A 295 7.32 16.15 -13.26
CA PHE A 295 6.20 17.01 -12.91
C PHE A 295 5.67 16.81 -11.48
N ILE A 296 5.94 15.66 -10.86
CA ILE A 296 5.61 15.39 -9.46
C ILE A 296 6.77 14.71 -8.76
N ALA A 297 7.05 15.16 -7.52
CA ALA A 297 7.80 14.39 -6.54
C ALA A 297 6.93 14.15 -5.30
N ARG A 298 7.10 13.02 -4.62
CA ARG A 298 6.40 12.70 -3.36
C ARG A 298 7.38 12.27 -2.30
N ILE A 299 7.10 12.67 -1.06
CA ILE A 299 7.79 12.17 0.12
C ILE A 299 6.75 11.50 1.00
N TYR A 300 6.95 10.23 1.29
CA TYR A 300 6.12 9.44 2.21
C TYR A 300 6.82 9.38 3.55
N GLN A 301 6.15 9.86 4.59
CA GLN A 301 6.69 9.89 5.95
C GLN A 301 5.55 9.77 6.97
N PRO A 302 4.82 8.63 6.99
CA PRO A 302 3.70 8.46 7.90
C PRO A 302 4.12 8.61 9.34
N ASN A 303 3.16 8.98 10.19
CA ASN A 303 3.43 9.16 11.61
C ASN A 303 3.55 7.82 12.34
N LEU A 304 4.78 7.35 12.54
CA LEU A 304 5.11 6.10 13.26
C LEU A 304 5.36 6.30 14.77
N SER A 305 4.94 7.42 15.36
CA SER A 305 5.20 7.72 16.78
C SER A 305 4.50 6.77 17.76
N LYS A 306 3.43 6.09 17.34
CA LYS A 306 2.67 5.15 18.14
C LYS A 306 3.16 3.71 17.93
N LYS A 307 4.41 3.43 18.25
CA LYS A 307 4.93 2.05 18.25
C LYS A 307 4.28 1.25 19.38
N LEU A 308 3.67 0.11 19.05
CA LEU A 308 3.06 -0.81 20.03
C LEU A 308 4.08 -1.75 20.64
N GLY A 309 5.08 -2.17 19.87
CA GLY A 309 6.17 -3.04 20.31
C GLY A 309 6.84 -3.75 19.14
N ASP A 310 7.84 -4.60 19.47
CA ASP A 310 8.47 -5.51 18.53
C ASP A 310 7.82 -6.88 18.68
N TYR A 311 7.07 -7.29 17.66
CA TYR A 311 6.32 -8.54 17.65
C TYR A 311 7.13 -9.66 17.02
N PRO A 312 7.08 -10.88 17.58
CA PRO A 312 7.64 -12.05 16.93
C PRO A 312 6.98 -12.29 15.57
N ILE A 313 7.78 -12.64 14.57
CA ILE A 313 7.29 -12.98 13.24
C ILE A 313 7.54 -14.46 12.93
N ILE A 314 6.63 -15.04 12.17
CA ILE A 314 6.74 -16.40 11.63
C ILE A 314 7.73 -16.42 10.45
N SER A 315 8.24 -17.60 10.08
CA SER A 315 9.05 -17.76 8.87
C SER A 315 8.19 -17.72 7.60
N SER A 316 8.85 -17.52 6.44
CA SER A 316 8.17 -17.57 5.13
C SER A 316 7.55 -18.94 4.85
N GLU A 317 8.16 -20.04 5.33
CA GLU A 317 7.62 -21.40 5.21
C GLU A 317 6.33 -21.56 6.04
N GLN A 318 6.33 -21.06 7.29
CA GLN A 318 5.13 -21.08 8.14
C GLN A 318 4.02 -20.21 7.50
N ALA A 319 4.37 -19.05 6.94
CA ALA A 319 3.42 -18.21 6.21
C ALA A 319 2.87 -18.92 4.96
N LYS A 320 3.71 -19.67 4.24
CA LYS A 320 3.28 -20.49 3.10
C LYS A 320 2.31 -21.61 3.52
N GLU A 321 2.51 -22.22 4.68
CA GLU A 321 1.57 -23.20 5.24
C GLU A 321 0.20 -22.55 5.55
N LEU A 322 0.20 -21.36 6.15
CA LEU A 322 -1.02 -20.58 6.40
C LEU A 322 -1.73 -20.23 5.08
N LEU A 323 -0.97 -19.78 4.09
CA LEU A 323 -1.48 -19.48 2.74
C LEU A 323 -2.19 -20.71 2.13
N LEU A 324 -1.56 -21.88 2.18
CA LEU A 324 -2.13 -23.14 1.66
C LEU A 324 -3.39 -23.58 2.43
N ASN A 325 -3.49 -23.24 3.70
CA ASN A 325 -4.65 -23.51 4.55
C ASN A 325 -5.79 -22.49 4.36
N GLY A 326 -5.61 -21.47 3.53
CA GLY A 326 -6.62 -20.44 3.26
C GLY A 326 -6.60 -19.27 4.24
N ASN A 327 -5.54 -19.12 5.03
CA ASN A 327 -5.38 -18.00 5.97
C ASN A 327 -4.65 -16.85 5.28
N TYR A 328 -5.35 -16.10 4.44
CA TYR A 328 -4.79 -14.97 3.69
C TYR A 328 -5.84 -13.94 3.31
N ILE A 329 -5.36 -12.75 2.99
CA ILE A 329 -6.08 -11.69 2.30
C ILE A 329 -5.68 -11.75 0.82
N SER A 330 -6.63 -11.62 -0.10
CA SER A 330 -6.37 -11.65 -1.53
C SER A 330 -6.73 -10.33 -2.19
N THR A 331 -5.92 -9.89 -3.14
CA THR A 331 -6.24 -8.75 -4.00
C THR A 331 -7.01 -9.14 -5.25
N VAL A 332 -7.21 -10.45 -5.45
CA VAL A 332 -7.89 -11.02 -6.62
C VAL A 332 -9.00 -11.98 -6.20
N PRO A 333 -10.07 -12.17 -7.03
CA PRO A 333 -11.23 -12.98 -6.66
C PRO A 333 -10.97 -14.51 -6.75
N TYR A 334 -9.71 -14.92 -6.87
CA TYR A 334 -9.34 -16.31 -7.08
C TYR A 334 -8.82 -16.95 -5.80
N ARG A 335 -9.23 -18.19 -5.56
CA ARG A 335 -8.61 -19.02 -4.54
C ARG A 335 -7.22 -19.45 -5.01
N LEU A 336 -6.29 -19.60 -4.06
CA LEU A 336 -5.00 -20.23 -4.36
C LEU A 336 -5.21 -21.61 -5.01
N SER A 337 -4.69 -21.78 -6.22
CA SER A 337 -4.89 -23.02 -7.01
C SER A 337 -3.99 -24.16 -6.55
N GLY A 338 -2.82 -23.87 -5.98
CA GLY A 338 -1.87 -24.85 -5.44
C GLY A 338 -0.51 -24.23 -5.12
N ALA A 339 0.33 -24.98 -4.42
CA ALA A 339 1.66 -24.52 -4.01
C ALA A 339 2.59 -24.25 -5.19
N GLU A 340 2.40 -24.94 -6.30
CA GLU A 340 3.19 -24.80 -7.53
C GLU A 340 2.99 -23.46 -8.24
N PHE A 341 1.88 -22.78 -7.95
CA PHE A 341 1.55 -21.46 -8.49
C PHE A 341 2.16 -20.30 -7.70
N ILE A 342 2.74 -20.55 -6.52
CA ILE A 342 3.46 -19.56 -5.75
C ILE A 342 4.83 -19.34 -6.42
N LYS A 343 5.11 -18.09 -6.86
CA LYS A 343 6.32 -17.78 -7.65
C LYS A 343 7.31 -16.89 -6.94
N LYS A 344 6.86 -16.02 -6.03
CA LYS A 344 7.72 -15.09 -5.30
C LYS A 344 7.09 -14.80 -3.95
N VAL A 345 7.91 -14.56 -2.94
CA VAL A 345 7.51 -14.07 -1.62
C VAL A 345 8.33 -12.85 -1.24
N GLU A 346 7.71 -11.90 -0.59
CA GLU A 346 8.33 -10.69 -0.07
C GLU A 346 7.78 -10.39 1.32
N LEU A 347 8.58 -9.78 2.18
CA LEU A 347 8.13 -9.25 3.47
C LEU A 347 7.93 -7.74 3.33
N ILE A 348 6.72 -7.29 3.58
CA ILE A 348 6.32 -5.88 3.42
C ILE A 348 5.42 -5.46 4.59
N TYR A 349 5.23 -4.15 4.74
CA TYR A 349 4.13 -3.61 5.54
C TYR A 349 2.96 -3.21 4.65
N ARG A 350 1.74 -3.51 5.06
CA ARG A 350 0.56 -2.88 4.48
C ARG A 350 0.42 -1.48 5.09
N THR A 351 0.38 -0.48 4.22
CA THR A 351 0.41 0.95 4.59
C THR A 351 -0.85 1.68 4.12
N GLY A 352 -1.94 0.94 3.88
CA GLY A 352 -3.22 1.51 3.48
C GLY A 352 -3.75 2.52 4.51
N GLU A 353 -4.44 3.55 4.04
CA GLU A 353 -5.00 4.59 4.92
C GLU A 353 -5.96 4.01 5.97
N HIS A 354 -6.67 2.93 5.62
CA HIS A 354 -7.65 2.29 6.50
C HIS A 354 -7.09 1.15 7.37
N GLU A 355 -5.78 0.85 7.27
CA GLU A 355 -5.15 -0.09 8.18
C GLU A 355 -5.13 0.49 9.60
N GLU A 356 -5.70 -0.23 10.57
CA GLU A 356 -5.64 0.16 11.98
C GLU A 356 -4.22 0.07 12.52
N TYR A 357 -3.49 -0.97 12.08
CA TYR A 357 -2.10 -1.22 12.46
C TYR A 357 -1.23 -1.36 11.21
N TYR A 358 -0.11 -0.67 11.20
CA TYR A 358 0.97 -0.95 10.28
C TYR A 358 1.76 -2.12 10.83
N MET A 359 1.49 -3.32 10.30
CA MET A 359 2.15 -4.55 10.69
C MET A 359 2.71 -5.29 9.47
N PRO A 360 3.73 -6.17 9.66
CA PRO A 360 4.35 -6.87 8.54
C PRO A 360 3.47 -8.00 8.02
N TYR A 361 3.56 -8.22 6.70
CA TYR A 361 2.91 -9.30 5.96
C TYR A 361 3.90 -9.96 5.01
N TYR A 362 3.77 -11.25 4.81
CA TYR A 362 4.31 -11.91 3.64
C TYR A 362 3.36 -11.72 2.46
N ARG A 363 3.87 -11.10 1.38
CA ARG A 363 3.19 -10.96 0.12
C ARG A 363 3.64 -12.04 -0.84
N PHE A 364 2.72 -12.92 -1.21
CA PHE A 364 2.97 -13.98 -2.16
C PHE A 364 2.43 -13.58 -3.54
N TYR A 365 3.27 -13.68 -4.56
CA TYR A 365 2.86 -13.56 -5.94
C TYR A 365 2.49 -14.93 -6.47
N VAL A 366 1.24 -15.09 -6.86
CA VAL A 366 0.65 -16.36 -7.26
C VAL A 366 0.20 -16.27 -8.71
N GLU A 367 0.66 -17.21 -9.53
CA GLU A 367 0.20 -17.36 -10.91
C GLU A 367 -1.30 -17.72 -10.92
N LEU A 368 -2.06 -17.05 -11.78
CA LEU A 368 -3.50 -17.22 -11.94
C LEU A 368 -3.80 -17.95 -13.25
N PRO A 369 -3.95 -19.28 -13.25
CA PRO A 369 -4.22 -20.04 -14.47
C PRO A 369 -5.52 -19.63 -15.16
N GLU A 370 -6.49 -19.10 -14.40
CA GLU A 370 -7.77 -18.60 -14.89
C GLU A 370 -7.63 -17.35 -15.76
N GLU A 371 -6.49 -16.63 -15.60
CA GLU A 371 -6.20 -15.38 -16.31
C GLU A 371 -5.07 -15.54 -17.34
N GLU A 372 -4.75 -16.77 -17.75
CA GLU A 372 -3.76 -16.98 -18.82
C GLU A 372 -4.26 -16.37 -20.12
N ARG A 373 -3.43 -15.54 -20.76
CA ARG A 373 -3.79 -14.83 -21.98
C ARG A 373 -3.57 -15.67 -23.23
N GLU A 374 -4.28 -15.36 -24.32
CA GLU A 374 -4.18 -16.04 -25.61
C GLU A 374 -2.75 -16.10 -26.17
N ASN A 375 -1.88 -15.15 -25.80
CA ASN A 375 -0.47 -15.11 -26.19
C ASN A 375 0.46 -15.91 -25.27
N GLY A 376 -0.09 -16.65 -24.30
CA GLY A 376 0.65 -17.46 -23.35
C GLY A 376 1.29 -16.68 -22.21
N LEU A 377 1.00 -15.38 -22.11
CA LEU A 377 1.48 -14.55 -21.00
C LEU A 377 0.69 -14.88 -19.72
N LYS A 378 1.40 -14.85 -18.60
CA LYS A 378 0.86 -15.24 -17.31
C LYS A 378 0.44 -14.03 -16.48
N THR A 379 -0.62 -14.19 -15.71
CA THR A 379 -1.11 -13.18 -14.78
C THR A 379 -0.86 -13.63 -13.36
N TYR A 380 -0.57 -12.69 -12.48
CA TYR A 380 -0.27 -12.94 -11.07
C TYR A 380 -1.16 -12.10 -10.17
N GLY A 381 -1.63 -12.70 -9.08
CA GLY A 381 -2.30 -12.01 -7.99
C GLY A 381 -1.40 -11.90 -6.76
N ALA A 382 -1.67 -10.92 -5.90
CA ALA A 382 -1.02 -10.79 -4.62
C ALA A 382 -1.88 -11.38 -3.50
N TYR A 383 -1.26 -12.21 -2.64
CA TYR A 383 -1.88 -12.85 -1.48
C TYR A 383 -1.06 -12.48 -0.24
N TYR A 384 -1.71 -12.00 0.79
CA TYR A 384 -1.07 -11.48 1.99
C TYR A 384 -1.35 -12.37 3.19
N VAL A 385 -0.29 -12.83 3.83
CA VAL A 385 -0.36 -13.57 5.10
C VAL A 385 0.28 -12.71 6.18
N PRO A 386 -0.39 -12.45 7.32
CA PRO A 386 0.24 -11.74 8.42
C PRO A 386 1.54 -12.41 8.84
N ALA A 387 2.62 -11.62 8.94
CA ALA A 387 3.91 -12.14 9.37
C ALA A 387 4.02 -12.22 10.90
N VAL A 388 3.23 -11.45 11.64
CA VAL A 388 3.16 -11.54 13.11
C VAL A 388 2.62 -12.91 13.53
N GLU A 389 3.22 -13.51 14.56
CA GLU A 389 2.73 -14.79 15.10
C GLU A 389 1.23 -14.75 15.43
N SER A 390 0.51 -15.80 15.04
CA SER A 390 -0.96 -15.86 15.14
C SER A 390 -1.49 -15.73 16.57
N SER A 391 -0.67 -16.00 17.58
CA SER A 391 -1.00 -15.80 19.00
C SER A 391 -1.26 -14.33 19.38
N TYR A 392 -0.80 -13.39 18.57
CA TYR A 392 -1.02 -11.96 18.76
C TYR A 392 -2.09 -11.37 17.83
N ILE A 393 -2.77 -12.20 17.02
CA ILE A 393 -3.80 -11.75 16.06
C ILE A 393 -5.15 -12.31 16.47
N SER A 394 -6.12 -11.42 16.73
CA SER A 394 -7.46 -11.79 17.24
C SER A 394 -8.40 -12.33 16.14
N ASN A 395 -8.20 -11.91 14.89
CA ASN A 395 -9.05 -12.22 13.74
C ASN A 395 -8.22 -12.66 12.52
N MET A 396 -7.43 -13.75 12.69
CA MET A 396 -6.64 -14.30 11.60
C MET A 396 -7.50 -14.46 10.34
N PRO A 397 -7.08 -13.92 9.18
CA PRO A 397 -7.91 -13.95 7.98
C PRO A 397 -8.17 -15.38 7.53
N THR A 398 -9.37 -15.62 7.04
CA THR A 398 -9.74 -16.87 6.38
C THR A 398 -10.46 -16.51 5.09
N TRP A 399 -9.88 -16.91 3.97
CA TRP A 399 -10.45 -16.57 2.66
C TRP A 399 -11.88 -17.12 2.48
N ASP A 400 -12.80 -16.25 2.22
CA ASP A 400 -14.25 -16.52 2.07
C ASP A 400 -14.77 -16.23 0.65
N GLY A 401 -13.87 -15.88 -0.27
CA GLY A 401 -14.18 -15.45 -1.63
C GLY A 401 -14.21 -13.92 -1.80
N SER A 402 -13.99 -13.18 -0.73
CA SER A 402 -13.79 -11.73 -0.81
C SER A 402 -12.37 -11.38 -1.24
N PHE A 403 -12.21 -10.19 -1.80
CA PHE A 403 -10.94 -9.67 -2.27
C PHE A 403 -10.94 -8.13 -2.20
N ASN A 404 -9.80 -7.50 -2.42
CA ASN A 404 -9.60 -6.04 -2.32
C ASN A 404 -9.81 -5.51 -0.89
N TYR A 405 -9.03 -6.03 0.03
CA TYR A 405 -8.99 -5.51 1.39
C TYR A 405 -8.03 -4.33 1.51
#